data_17f8dd8a1a98845b07e03a9337aa51e3
#
_entry.id   17f8dd8a1a98845b07e03a9337aa51e3
#
_cell.length_a   1.000
_cell.length_b   1.000
_cell.length_c   1.000
_cell.angle_alpha   90.00
_cell.angle_beta   90.00
_cell.angle_gamma   90.00
#
_symmetry.space_group_name_H-M   'P 1'
#
loop_
_entity.id
_entity.type
_entity.pdbx_description
1 polymer ?
#
loop_
_entity_poly.entity_id
_entity_poly.type
_entity_poly.pdbx_seq_one_letter_code
_entity_poly.pdbx_strand_id
1 'polypeptide(L)'
;MQEVRVKSSASHDPMKLVDVIVDFQAEIRQEIAQAISLKKEIHHKINQLSKPIYVGILTDYYINNLEWCRISERLHISERQLYRIHGNALSEFRKKFDMS
;
A
#
# COMPACT_ATOMS: atom_id res chain seq x y z
N MET A 1 -13.58 17.55 -4.51
CA MET A 1 -13.72 17.84 -4.13
C MET A 1 -14.25 18.59 -3.72
N GLN A 2 -14.57 18.90 -3.58
CA GLN A 2 -15.01 19.58 -3.27
C GLN A 2 -15.28 20.14 -2.46
N GLU A 3 -15.54 20.44 -2.36
CA GLU A 3 -15.76 21.06 -1.70
C GLU A 3 -16.10 21.29 -0.68
N VAL A 4 -15.79 21.12 -0.33
CA VAL A 4 -16.06 21.32 0.73
C VAL A 4 -16.57 22.43 1.02
N ARG A 5 -16.89 22.90 0.67
CA ARG A 5 -17.22 23.88 0.78
C ARG A 5 -17.87 24.38 1.56
N VAL A 6 -17.88 24.26 2.02
CA VAL A 6 -18.39 24.70 2.83
C VAL A 6 -18.82 25.84 2.76
N LYS A 7 -19.00 26.19 2.26
CA LYS A 7 -19.33 27.17 2.08
C LYS A 7 -19.86 27.83 2.83
N SER A 8 -19.90 27.60 3.09
CA SER A 8 -20.60 28.22 3.61
C SER A 8 -20.36 29.30 4.26
N SER A 9 -20.76 29.85 4.07
CA SER A 9 -20.77 31.14 4.54
C SER A 9 -20.69 31.21 5.99
N ALA A 10 -21.25 30.32 6.62
CA ALA A 10 -21.17 30.25 8.03
C ALA A 10 -19.78 30.19 8.49
N SER A 11 -18.94 29.87 7.60
CA SER A 11 -17.57 29.66 7.92
C SER A 11 -16.78 30.91 8.11
N HIS A 12 -17.40 32.02 8.28
CA HIS A 12 -16.68 33.22 8.63
C HIS A 12 -16.14 33.16 10.05
N ASP A 13 -16.58 32.20 10.84
CA ASP A 13 -16.06 32.01 12.17
C ASP A 13 -14.72 31.29 12.09
N PRO A 14 -13.59 31.95 12.43
CA PRO A 14 -12.29 31.30 12.35
C PRO A 14 -12.17 30.06 13.21
N MET A 15 -12.85 30.04 14.34
CA MET A 15 -12.80 28.88 15.23
C MET A 15 -13.43 27.66 14.59
N LYS A 16 -14.49 27.85 13.80
CA LYS A 16 -15.09 26.74 13.09
C LYS A 16 -14.17 26.19 12.04
N LEU A 17 -13.45 27.06 11.35
CA LEU A 17 -12.50 26.61 10.34
C LEU A 17 -11.37 25.81 10.98
N VAL A 18 -10.91 26.24 12.16
CA VAL A 18 -9.87 25.50 12.86
C VAL A 18 -10.38 24.12 13.24
N ASP A 19 -11.62 24.03 13.72
CA ASP A 19 -12.19 22.74 14.09
C ASP A 19 -12.28 21.80 12.89
N VAL A 20 -12.69 22.33 11.74
CA VAL A 20 -12.79 21.53 10.51
C VAL A 20 -11.40 21.01 10.12
N ILE A 21 -10.39 21.86 10.19
CA ILE A 21 -9.03 21.46 9.86
C ILE A 21 -8.53 20.39 10.80
N VAL A 22 -8.77 20.55 12.09
CA VAL A 22 -8.31 19.57 13.08
C VAL A 22 -8.99 18.23 12.87
N ASP A 23 -10.29 18.24 12.62
CA ASP A 23 -11.03 17.00 12.35
C ASP A 23 -10.52 16.31 11.10
N PHE A 24 -10.25 17.08 10.06
CA PHE A 24 -9.74 16.55 8.81
C PHE A 24 -8.37 15.93 8.99
N GLN A 25 -7.50 16.59 9.77
CA GLN A 25 -6.18 16.05 10.07
C GLN A 25 -6.27 14.75 10.85
N ALA A 26 -7.22 14.66 11.76
CA ALA A 26 -7.41 13.44 12.55
C ALA A 26 -7.84 12.29 11.65
N GLU A 27 -8.74 12.56 10.69
CA GLU A 27 -9.15 11.54 9.74
C GLU A 27 -7.99 11.06 8.90
N ILE A 28 -7.17 11.98 8.43
CA ILE A 28 -6.01 11.63 7.61
C ILE A 28 -5.06 10.76 8.40
N ARG A 29 -4.77 11.14 9.65
CA ARG A 29 -3.88 10.36 10.49
C ARG A 29 -4.40 8.96 10.71
N GLN A 30 -5.71 8.82 10.88
CA GLN A 30 -6.32 7.51 11.08
C GLN A 30 -6.20 6.65 9.84
N GLU A 31 -6.44 7.24 8.67
CA GLU A 31 -6.32 6.52 7.41
C GLU A 31 -4.89 6.06 7.17
N ILE A 32 -3.92 6.92 7.49
CA ILE A 32 -2.51 6.57 7.35
C ILE A 32 -2.16 5.42 8.30
N ALA A 33 -2.64 5.47 9.52
CA ALA A 33 -2.38 4.41 10.50
C ALA A 33 -2.95 3.08 10.03
N GLN A 34 -4.15 3.11 9.46
CA GLN A 34 -4.77 1.90 8.92
C GLN A 34 -3.98 1.35 7.74
N ALA A 35 -3.49 2.23 6.87
CA ALA A 35 -2.70 1.81 5.72
C ALA A 35 -1.39 1.18 6.17
N ILE A 36 -0.74 1.76 7.18
CA ILE A 36 0.50 1.21 7.71
C ILE A 36 0.25 -0.16 8.33
N SER A 37 -0.83 -0.30 9.08
CA SER A 37 -1.17 -1.57 9.70
C SER A 37 -1.42 -2.65 8.66
N LEU A 38 -2.15 -2.32 7.61
CA LEU A 38 -2.42 -3.25 6.52
C LEU A 38 -1.13 -3.65 5.81
N LYS A 39 -0.26 -2.68 5.59
CA LYS A 39 1.02 -2.95 4.93
C LYS A 39 1.87 -3.91 5.76
N LYS A 40 1.88 -3.75 7.07
CA LYS A 40 2.61 -4.65 7.95
C LYS A 40 2.03 -6.06 7.90
N GLU A 41 0.72 -6.16 7.87
CA GLU A 41 0.05 -7.45 7.80
C GLU A 41 0.39 -8.16 6.50
N ILE A 42 0.34 -7.44 5.39
CA ILE A 42 0.67 -7.99 4.08
C ILE A 42 2.13 -8.45 4.07
N HIS A 43 3.04 -7.63 4.59
CA HIS A 43 4.45 -7.98 4.62
C HIS A 43 4.68 -9.24 5.45
N HIS A 44 4.00 -9.35 6.58
CA HIS A 44 4.10 -10.53 7.41
C HIS A 44 3.66 -11.79 6.64
N LYS A 45 2.58 -11.67 5.89
CA LYS A 45 2.08 -12.80 5.09
C LYS A 45 3.03 -13.13 3.95
N ILE A 46 3.59 -12.12 3.29
CA ILE A 46 4.56 -12.35 2.23
C ILE A 46 5.75 -13.15 2.75
N ASN A 47 6.21 -12.85 3.95
CA ASN A 47 7.36 -13.53 4.53
C ASN A 47 7.10 -15.01 4.82
N GLN A 48 5.86 -15.46 4.73
CA GLN A 48 5.52 -16.86 4.95
C GLN A 48 5.50 -17.69 3.67
N LEU A 49 5.79 -17.08 2.54
CA LEU A 49 5.82 -17.81 1.27
C LEU A 49 6.99 -18.79 1.24
N SER A 50 6.85 -19.83 0.43
CA SER A 50 7.77 -20.96 0.45
C SER A 50 9.14 -20.65 -0.16
N LYS A 51 9.21 -19.73 -1.12
CA LYS A 51 10.45 -19.45 -1.85
C LYS A 51 10.96 -18.06 -1.58
N PRO A 52 12.25 -17.93 -1.25
CA PRO A 52 12.82 -16.59 -1.01
C PRO A 52 12.63 -15.63 -2.18
N ILE A 53 12.67 -16.13 -3.41
CA ILE A 53 12.48 -15.24 -4.56
C ILE A 53 11.08 -14.68 -4.60
N TYR A 54 10.08 -15.45 -4.16
CA TYR A 54 8.71 -14.94 -4.07
C TYR A 54 8.62 -13.82 -3.04
N VAL A 55 9.24 -14.05 -1.88
CA VAL A 55 9.29 -13.04 -0.83
C VAL A 55 9.96 -11.78 -1.34
N GLY A 56 11.10 -11.94 -2.01
CA GLY A 56 11.86 -10.81 -2.53
C GLY A 56 11.07 -9.98 -3.52
N ILE A 57 10.44 -10.64 -4.49
CA ILE A 57 9.70 -9.93 -5.53
C ILE A 57 8.50 -9.19 -4.95
N LEU A 58 7.70 -9.87 -4.12
CA LEU A 58 6.51 -9.24 -3.57
C LEU A 58 6.87 -8.12 -2.60
N THR A 59 7.93 -8.31 -1.82
CA THR A 59 8.38 -7.26 -0.92
C THR A 59 8.86 -6.05 -1.71
N ASP A 60 9.70 -6.27 -2.73
CA ASP A 60 10.23 -5.17 -3.50
C ASP A 60 9.13 -4.39 -4.20
N TYR A 61 8.17 -5.07 -4.78
CA TYR A 61 7.14 -4.40 -5.55
C TYR A 61 6.07 -3.76 -4.68
N TYR A 62 5.53 -4.51 -3.71
CA TYR A 62 4.36 -4.05 -2.96
C TYR A 62 4.71 -3.30 -1.68
N ILE A 63 5.85 -3.61 -1.07
CA ILE A 63 6.23 -2.96 0.17
C ILE A 63 7.19 -1.80 -0.09
N ASN A 64 8.19 -2.03 -0.95
CA ASN A 64 9.22 -1.04 -1.21
C ASN A 64 8.92 -0.18 -2.43
N ASN A 65 7.86 -0.50 -3.17
CA ASN A 65 7.42 0.28 -4.33
C ASN A 65 8.48 0.43 -5.40
N LEU A 66 9.28 -0.61 -5.61
CA LEU A 66 10.30 -0.57 -6.65
C LEU A 66 9.68 -0.87 -8.01
N GLU A 67 10.24 -0.24 -9.04
CA GLU A 67 9.82 -0.50 -10.41
C GLU A 67 10.34 -1.85 -10.88
N TRP A 68 9.66 -2.43 -11.87
CA TRP A 68 10.01 -3.74 -12.38
C TRP A 68 11.46 -3.81 -12.87
N CYS A 69 11.93 -2.78 -13.55
CA CYS A 69 13.29 -2.81 -14.06
C CYS A 69 14.30 -2.84 -12.90
N ARG A 70 13.99 -2.17 -11.82
CA ARG A 70 14.87 -2.15 -10.66
C ARG A 70 14.90 -3.51 -9.99
N ILE A 71 13.75 -4.15 -9.87
CA ILE A 71 13.68 -5.48 -9.27
C ILE A 71 14.43 -6.48 -10.13
N SER A 72 14.26 -6.38 -11.44
CA SER A 72 14.96 -7.23 -12.39
C SER A 72 16.48 -7.11 -12.20
N GLU A 73 16.97 -5.90 -12.05
CA GLU A 73 18.39 -5.68 -11.83
C GLU A 73 18.86 -6.27 -10.51
N ARG A 74 18.09 -6.04 -9.44
CA ARG A 74 18.47 -6.53 -8.12
C ARG A 74 18.56 -8.04 -8.07
N LEU A 75 17.66 -8.71 -8.76
CA LEU A 75 17.56 -10.17 -8.70
C LEU A 75 18.34 -10.84 -9.82
N HIS A 76 18.89 -10.05 -10.72
CA HIS A 76 19.67 -10.57 -11.85
C HIS A 76 18.88 -11.53 -12.73
N ILE A 77 17.64 -11.17 -13.00
CA ILE A 77 16.77 -11.93 -13.91
C ILE A 77 16.15 -10.96 -14.90
N SER A 78 15.70 -11.51 -16.03
CA SER A 78 15.03 -10.67 -17.02
C SER A 78 13.65 -10.27 -16.53
N GLU A 79 13.13 -9.17 -17.08
CA GLU A 79 11.78 -8.75 -16.73
C GLU A 79 10.75 -9.80 -17.11
N ARG A 80 10.99 -10.52 -18.19
CA ARG A 80 10.10 -11.59 -18.61
C ARG A 80 10.02 -12.69 -17.56
N GLN A 81 11.18 -13.11 -17.05
CA GLN A 81 11.20 -14.08 -15.95
C GLN A 81 10.55 -13.52 -14.71
N LEU A 82 10.80 -12.24 -14.45
CA LEU A 82 10.24 -11.57 -13.27
C LEU A 82 8.72 -11.62 -13.31
N TYR A 83 8.12 -11.30 -14.45
CA TYR A 83 6.65 -11.35 -14.57
C TYR A 83 6.12 -12.75 -14.33
N ARG A 84 6.80 -13.75 -14.85
CA ARG A 84 6.37 -15.13 -14.68
C ARG A 84 6.45 -15.55 -13.21
N ILE A 85 7.57 -15.23 -12.57
CA ILE A 85 7.75 -15.60 -11.18
C ILE A 85 6.79 -14.82 -10.29
N HIS A 86 6.56 -13.54 -10.63
CA HIS A 86 5.58 -12.73 -9.91
C HIS A 86 4.19 -13.38 -9.95
N GLY A 87 3.79 -13.87 -11.10
CA GLY A 87 2.50 -14.56 -11.20
C GLY A 87 2.44 -15.79 -10.31
N ASN A 88 3.54 -16.56 -10.28
CA ASN A 88 3.60 -17.74 -9.45
C ASN A 88 3.56 -17.38 -7.96
N ALA A 89 4.24 -16.29 -7.59
CA ALA A 89 4.24 -15.83 -6.20
C ALA A 89 2.85 -15.40 -5.77
N LEU A 90 2.14 -14.68 -6.62
CA LEU A 90 0.77 -14.26 -6.33
C LEU A 90 -0.16 -15.47 -6.21
N SER A 91 0.06 -16.46 -7.04
CA SER A 91 -0.75 -17.68 -6.99
C SER A 91 -0.57 -18.40 -5.65
N GLU A 92 0.67 -18.52 -5.19
CA GLU A 92 0.91 -19.16 -3.90
C GLU A 92 0.32 -18.33 -2.77
N PHE A 93 0.48 -17.00 -2.84
CA PHE A 93 -0.07 -16.11 -1.82
C PHE A 93 -1.58 -16.29 -1.72
N ARG A 94 -2.25 -16.31 -2.87
CA ARG A 94 -3.70 -16.47 -2.91
C ARG A 94 -4.14 -17.79 -2.31
N LYS A 95 -3.46 -18.87 -2.67
CA LYS A 95 -3.79 -20.20 -2.14
C LYS A 95 -3.57 -20.27 -0.65
N LYS A 96 -2.44 -19.73 -0.20
CA LYS A 96 -2.06 -19.84 1.20
C LYS A 96 -2.98 -19.05 2.12
N PHE A 97 -3.46 -17.90 1.65
CA PHE A 97 -4.26 -17.02 2.49
C PHE A 97 -5.73 -16.94 2.05
N ASP A 98 -6.11 -17.83 1.14
CA ASP A 98 -7.52 -17.99 0.76
C ASP A 98 -8.17 -16.66 0.38
N MET A 99 -7.59 -15.98 -0.58
CA MET A 99 -8.06 -14.67 -1.00
C MET A 99 -8.97 -14.72 -2.21
N SER A 100 -9.55 -15.85 -2.48
CA SER A 100 -10.44 -16.01 -3.62
C SER A 100 -11.81 -15.37 -3.38
#